data_801cb5cdd9d0673dcbf1be180da59dda
#
_entry.id   801cb5cdd9d0673dcbf1be180da59dda
#
_cell.length_a   1.000
_cell.length_b   1.000
_cell.length_c   1.000
_cell.angle_alpha   90.00
_cell.angle_beta   90.00
_cell.angle_gamma   90.00
#
_symmetry.space_group_name_H-M   'P 1'
#
loop_
_entity.id
_entity.type
_entity.pdbx_description
1 polymer ?
#
loop_
_entity_poly.entity_id
_entity_poly.type
_entity_poly.pdbx_seq_one_letter_code
_entity_poly.pdbx_strand_id
1 'polypeptide(L)'
;LIRELVTFSAGYLSDAGGYGRIVNQDLIIRRYLPSDEDVVVDLWSRAAREAHPFLAGEGTGEREQKMREVYLIQADNWVAEHNSEVVGLLGMIGSEIGGLFVAPASQGLGVGRALVEHATTMHGEVTLEVYTLNDRARRFYALMDFEEEGRRHDAETNHELITLRRTGRDSSLIQA
;
A
#
# COMPACT_ATOMS: atom_id res chain seq x y z
N LEU A 1 -1.53 8.16 -16.69
CA LEU A 1 -0.87 6.93 -17.18
C LEU A 1 -0.15 6.12 -16.08
N ILE A 2 0.05 6.66 -14.88
CA ILE A 2 0.71 5.99 -13.74
C ILE A 2 -0.31 5.62 -12.64
N ARG A 3 -1.58 6.01 -12.79
CA ARG A 3 -2.67 5.81 -11.83
C ARG A 3 -3.22 4.38 -11.72
N GLU A 4 -2.55 3.39 -12.28
CA GLU A 4 -3.09 2.02 -12.41
C GLU A 4 -2.60 1.04 -11.35
N LEU A 5 -1.81 1.49 -10.37
CA LEU A 5 -1.29 0.64 -9.30
C LEU A 5 -2.09 0.75 -8.00
N VAL A 6 -3.38 0.99 -8.09
CA VAL A 6 -4.18 1.14 -6.89
C VAL A 6 -4.48 -0.22 -6.28
N THR A 7 -3.65 -0.64 -5.33
CA THR A 7 -3.92 -1.92 -4.72
C THR A 7 -3.27 -2.16 -3.39
N PHE A 8 -4.06 -2.51 -2.45
CA PHE A 8 -3.62 -2.84 -1.11
C PHE A 8 -4.00 -4.26 -0.71
N SER A 9 -3.03 -5.02 -0.23
CA SER A 9 -3.23 -6.24 0.54
C SER A 9 -2.86 -6.00 1.99
N ALA A 10 -3.82 -5.53 2.80
CA ALA A 10 -3.63 -5.37 4.24
C ALA A 10 -4.08 -6.60 5.02
N GLY A 11 -3.26 -7.02 5.95
CA GLY A 11 -3.54 -8.13 6.84
C GLY A 11 -4.74 -7.93 7.76
N TYR A 12 -5.33 -9.05 8.11
CA TYR A 12 -6.44 -9.20 9.05
C TYR A 12 -6.07 -8.67 10.44
N LEU A 13 -6.90 -7.76 10.98
CA LEU A 13 -6.98 -7.57 12.42
C LEU A 13 -7.97 -8.62 12.95
N SER A 14 -7.49 -9.68 13.58
CA SER A 14 -8.36 -10.55 14.35
C SER A 14 -8.90 -9.76 15.53
N ASP A 15 -10.22 -9.66 15.59
CA ASP A 15 -10.95 -9.11 16.74
C ASP A 15 -10.89 -10.12 17.89
N ALA A 16 -9.82 -10.04 18.66
CA ALA A 16 -9.70 -10.71 19.94
C ALA A 16 -8.86 -9.83 20.87
N GLY A 17 -9.52 -9.28 21.87
CA GLY A 17 -9.02 -8.31 22.83
C GLY A 17 -7.62 -8.58 23.37
N GLY A 18 -6.77 -7.63 23.14
CA GLY A 18 -5.43 -7.57 23.68
C GLY A 18 -4.59 -6.60 22.88
N TYR A 19 -4.55 -5.33 23.27
CA TYR A 19 -3.58 -4.35 22.76
C TYR A 19 -2.17 -4.78 23.18
N GLY A 20 -1.65 -5.81 22.52
CA GLY A 20 -0.23 -6.08 22.47
C GLY A 20 0.41 -5.09 21.50
N ARG A 21 0.99 -4.01 22.02
CA ARG A 21 1.87 -3.12 21.29
C ARG A 21 3.10 -3.95 20.92
N ILE A 22 3.05 -4.63 19.76
CA ILE A 22 4.25 -5.19 19.16
C ILE A 22 5.03 -3.97 18.67
N VAL A 23 5.95 -3.50 19.52
CA VAL A 23 7.01 -2.59 19.10
C VAL A 23 7.90 -3.45 18.23
N ASN A 24 7.67 -3.40 16.93
CA ASN A 24 8.44 -4.15 15.94
C ASN A 24 9.81 -3.47 15.84
N GLN A 25 10.74 -3.84 16.73
CA GLN A 25 12.07 -3.25 16.82
C GLN A 25 12.92 -3.51 15.56
N ASP A 26 12.45 -4.42 14.67
CA ASP A 26 13.20 -4.88 13.50
C ASP A 26 12.55 -4.48 12.17
N LEU A 27 11.51 -3.61 12.17
CA LEU A 27 10.90 -3.12 10.95
C LEU A 27 11.56 -1.82 10.50
N ILE A 28 12.22 -1.85 9.35
CA ILE A 28 12.92 -0.72 8.74
C ILE A 28 12.22 -0.36 7.43
N ILE A 29 11.96 0.94 7.21
CA ILE A 29 11.53 1.45 5.92
C ILE A 29 12.71 2.14 5.26
N ARG A 30 13.06 1.69 4.06
CA ARG A 30 14.17 2.23 3.28
C ARG A 30 13.80 2.42 1.82
N ARG A 31 14.58 3.19 1.10
CA ARG A 31 14.46 3.31 -0.35
C ARG A 31 14.59 1.93 -1.02
N TYR A 32 13.77 1.71 -2.03
CA TYR A 32 13.92 0.60 -2.97
C TYR A 32 15.28 0.69 -3.69
N LEU A 33 15.91 -0.44 -3.88
CA LEU A 33 17.14 -0.59 -4.66
C LEU A 33 16.89 -1.53 -5.85
N PRO A 34 17.59 -1.38 -6.98
CA PRO A 34 17.43 -2.30 -8.11
C PRO A 34 17.66 -3.77 -7.76
N SER A 35 18.46 -4.05 -6.73
CA SER A 35 18.65 -5.41 -6.20
C SER A 35 17.40 -6.02 -5.53
N ASP A 36 16.41 -5.21 -5.20
CA ASP A 36 15.15 -5.65 -4.59
C ASP A 36 14.11 -6.09 -5.64
N GLU A 37 14.37 -5.85 -6.94
CA GLU A 37 13.37 -5.98 -8.01
C GLU A 37 12.65 -7.32 -7.98
N ASP A 38 13.37 -8.43 -7.97
CA ASP A 38 12.75 -9.76 -8.06
C ASP A 38 11.90 -10.07 -6.82
N VAL A 39 12.38 -9.74 -5.62
CA VAL A 39 11.63 -9.98 -4.39
C VAL A 39 10.41 -9.06 -4.28
N VAL A 40 10.52 -7.82 -4.75
CA VAL A 40 9.42 -6.85 -4.77
C VAL A 40 8.35 -7.27 -5.77
N VAL A 41 8.74 -7.72 -6.97
CA VAL A 41 7.78 -8.17 -8.00
C VAL A 41 7.07 -9.44 -7.56
N ASP A 42 7.75 -10.41 -6.95
CA ASP A 42 7.12 -11.61 -6.39
C ASP A 42 6.16 -11.25 -5.25
N LEU A 43 6.56 -10.37 -4.33
CA LEU A 43 5.70 -9.87 -3.25
C LEU A 43 4.45 -9.22 -3.82
N TRP A 44 4.62 -8.28 -4.76
CA TRP A 44 3.52 -7.61 -5.44
C TRP A 44 2.59 -8.60 -6.13
N SER A 45 3.12 -9.52 -6.93
CA SER A 45 2.34 -10.52 -7.65
C SER A 45 1.44 -11.35 -6.73
N ARG A 46 1.96 -11.81 -5.60
CA ARG A 46 1.17 -12.57 -4.61
C ARG A 46 0.13 -11.71 -3.92
N ALA A 47 0.51 -10.52 -3.45
CA ALA A 47 -0.38 -9.62 -2.75
C ALA A 47 -1.50 -9.09 -3.66
N ALA A 48 -1.17 -8.72 -4.91
CA ALA A 48 -2.14 -8.21 -5.89
C ALA A 48 -3.19 -9.25 -6.27
N ARG A 49 -2.79 -10.49 -6.53
CA ARG A 49 -3.74 -11.59 -6.83
C ARG A 49 -4.70 -11.88 -5.68
N GLU A 50 -4.22 -11.79 -4.44
CA GLU A 50 -5.08 -11.94 -3.26
C GLU A 50 -6.06 -10.77 -3.10
N ALA A 51 -5.59 -9.55 -3.36
CA ALA A 51 -6.37 -8.34 -3.19
C ALA A 51 -7.40 -8.11 -4.30
N HIS A 52 -7.11 -8.56 -5.53
CA HIS A 52 -7.94 -8.32 -6.72
C HIS A 52 -8.28 -9.59 -7.51
N PRO A 53 -8.94 -10.56 -6.88
CA PRO A 53 -9.36 -11.78 -7.59
C PRO A 53 -10.34 -11.50 -8.74
N PHE A 54 -10.90 -10.29 -8.79
CA PHE A 54 -11.82 -9.83 -9.84
C PHE A 54 -11.10 -9.24 -11.07
N LEU A 55 -9.77 -9.01 -11.00
CA LEU A 55 -8.99 -8.51 -12.13
C LEU A 55 -8.32 -9.66 -12.87
N ALA A 56 -8.63 -9.80 -14.14
CA ALA A 56 -7.98 -10.79 -14.98
C ALA A 56 -6.49 -10.47 -15.18
N GLY A 57 -5.63 -11.47 -15.02
CA GLY A 57 -4.19 -11.33 -15.22
C GLY A 57 -3.44 -10.53 -14.15
N GLU A 58 -4.11 -10.22 -13.02
CA GLU A 58 -3.46 -9.51 -11.92
C GLU A 58 -2.27 -10.31 -11.37
N GLY A 59 -1.13 -9.61 -11.18
CA GLY A 59 0.09 -10.20 -10.67
C GLY A 59 0.83 -11.11 -11.66
N THR A 60 0.48 -11.11 -12.95
CA THR A 60 1.13 -11.96 -13.98
C THR A 60 1.22 -11.26 -15.34
N GLY A 61 2.00 -11.83 -16.27
CA GLY A 61 2.04 -11.47 -17.67
C GLY A 61 2.36 -10.00 -17.92
N GLU A 62 1.54 -9.32 -18.72
CA GLU A 62 1.74 -7.91 -19.08
C GLU A 62 1.73 -6.98 -17.87
N ARG A 63 0.94 -7.27 -16.83
CA ARG A 63 0.90 -6.48 -15.60
C ARG A 63 2.21 -6.63 -14.80
N GLU A 64 2.81 -7.81 -14.79
CA GLU A 64 4.13 -8.02 -14.17
C GLU A 64 5.22 -7.27 -14.93
N GLN A 65 5.20 -7.33 -16.26
CA GLN A 65 6.12 -6.58 -17.09
C GLN A 65 5.97 -5.07 -16.87
N LYS A 66 4.75 -4.56 -16.79
CA LYS A 66 4.44 -3.17 -16.49
C LYS A 66 4.94 -2.75 -15.10
N MET A 67 4.86 -3.65 -14.10
CA MET A 67 5.44 -3.43 -12.78
C MET A 67 6.94 -3.16 -12.87
N ARG A 68 7.70 -3.99 -13.57
CA ARG A 68 9.16 -3.87 -13.73
C ARG A 68 9.56 -2.64 -14.56
N GLU A 69 8.93 -2.45 -15.72
CA GLU A 69 9.38 -1.51 -16.73
C GLU A 69 8.82 -0.09 -16.54
N VAL A 70 7.73 0.06 -15.80
CA VAL A 70 7.06 1.34 -15.63
C VAL A 70 7.02 1.76 -14.17
N TYR A 71 6.40 0.97 -13.30
CA TYR A 71 6.09 1.44 -11.94
C TYR A 71 7.31 1.52 -11.05
N LEU A 72 8.18 0.51 -11.06
CA LEU A 72 9.42 0.54 -10.28
C LEU A 72 10.41 1.61 -10.76
N ILE A 73 10.26 2.09 -12.01
CA ILE A 73 11.11 3.13 -12.58
C ILE A 73 10.56 4.53 -12.32
N GLN A 74 9.23 4.71 -12.43
CA GLN A 74 8.62 6.05 -12.45
C GLN A 74 8.12 6.52 -11.08
N ALA A 75 7.83 5.61 -10.17
CA ALA A 75 7.42 5.94 -8.82
C ALA A 75 8.62 6.10 -7.87
N ASP A 76 8.44 6.92 -6.84
CA ASP A 76 9.32 6.92 -5.68
C ASP A 76 9.01 5.70 -4.82
N ASN A 77 9.85 4.67 -4.91
CA ASN A 77 9.59 3.39 -4.26
C ASN A 77 10.35 3.23 -2.93
N TRP A 78 9.64 2.66 -1.96
CA TRP A 78 10.12 2.33 -0.62
C TRP A 78 9.80 0.88 -0.30
N VAL A 79 10.67 0.22 0.44
CA VAL A 79 10.44 -1.13 0.93
C VAL A 79 10.41 -1.15 2.46
N ALA A 80 9.54 -1.99 2.99
CA ALA A 80 9.58 -2.36 4.40
C ALA A 80 10.37 -3.66 4.54
N GLU A 81 11.41 -3.64 5.37
CA GLU A 81 12.28 -4.77 5.66
C GLU A 81 12.08 -5.20 7.11
N HIS A 82 11.88 -6.49 7.33
CA HIS A 82 11.74 -7.09 8.65
C HIS A 82 12.65 -8.31 8.73
N ASN A 83 13.56 -8.36 9.72
CA ASN A 83 14.55 -9.40 9.85
C ASN A 83 15.38 -9.63 8.57
N SER A 84 15.79 -8.55 7.89
CA SER A 84 16.53 -8.55 6.62
C SER A 84 15.75 -9.15 5.42
N GLU A 85 14.43 -9.31 5.53
CA GLU A 85 13.56 -9.72 4.43
C GLU A 85 12.65 -8.57 4.01
N VAL A 86 12.51 -8.34 2.71
CA VAL A 86 11.56 -7.37 2.16
C VAL A 86 10.15 -7.92 2.30
N VAL A 87 9.32 -7.26 3.10
CA VAL A 87 7.96 -7.69 3.45
C VAL A 87 6.87 -6.70 3.01
N GLY A 88 7.25 -5.54 2.48
CA GLY A 88 6.31 -4.54 1.99
C GLY A 88 6.92 -3.64 0.93
N LEU A 89 6.05 -3.09 0.07
CA LEU A 89 6.35 -2.12 -0.97
C LEU A 89 5.38 -0.94 -0.85
N LEU A 90 5.92 0.27 -0.97
CA LEU A 90 5.19 1.52 -1.13
C LEU A 90 5.71 2.24 -2.37
N GLY A 91 4.85 2.49 -3.34
CA GLY A 91 5.13 3.32 -4.52
C GLY A 91 4.41 4.66 -4.39
N MET A 92 5.15 5.77 -4.50
CA MET A 92 4.61 7.12 -4.42
C MET A 92 4.71 7.84 -5.75
N ILE A 93 3.68 8.61 -6.09
CA ILE A 93 3.65 9.52 -7.23
C ILE A 93 3.31 10.91 -6.70
N GLY A 94 4.35 11.71 -6.42
CA GLY A 94 4.15 12.90 -5.61
C GLY A 94 3.60 12.52 -4.23
N SER A 95 2.45 13.09 -3.83
CA SER A 95 1.75 12.75 -2.58
C SER A 95 0.71 11.65 -2.73
N GLU A 96 0.56 11.06 -3.92
CA GLU A 96 -0.35 9.94 -4.16
C GLU A 96 0.35 8.62 -3.84
N ILE A 97 -0.26 7.79 -3.01
CA ILE A 97 0.13 6.39 -2.84
C ILE A 97 -0.37 5.63 -4.08
N GLY A 98 0.51 5.45 -5.07
CA GLY A 98 0.22 4.71 -6.29
C GLY A 98 0.15 3.20 -6.08
N GLY A 99 0.75 2.68 -5.01
CA GLY A 99 0.67 1.27 -4.62
C GLY A 99 1.21 1.02 -3.23
N LEU A 100 0.53 0.16 -2.47
CA LEU A 100 0.98 -0.31 -1.18
C LEU A 100 0.67 -1.80 -1.05
N PHE A 101 1.72 -2.59 -0.91
CA PHE A 101 1.65 -4.04 -0.87
C PHE A 101 2.38 -4.60 0.34
N VAL A 102 1.80 -5.60 0.98
CA VAL A 102 2.40 -6.31 2.11
C VAL A 102 2.39 -7.81 1.81
N ALA A 103 3.52 -8.47 2.00
CA ALA A 103 3.62 -9.91 1.83
C ALA A 103 2.52 -10.62 2.64
N PRO A 104 1.78 -11.58 2.06
CA PRO A 104 0.66 -12.23 2.76
C PRO A 104 1.02 -12.76 4.16
N ALA A 105 2.20 -13.35 4.31
CA ALA A 105 2.68 -13.86 5.60
C ALA A 105 3.00 -12.77 6.64
N SER A 106 3.19 -11.52 6.20
CA SER A 106 3.54 -10.37 7.08
C SER A 106 2.37 -9.42 7.30
N GLN A 107 1.19 -9.76 6.81
CA GLN A 107 -0.02 -9.00 7.04
C GLN A 107 -0.47 -9.12 8.52
N GLY A 108 -1.07 -8.05 9.04
CA GLY A 108 -1.46 -7.99 10.46
C GLY A 108 -0.32 -7.64 11.43
N LEU A 109 0.95 -7.59 10.96
CA LEU A 109 2.12 -7.26 11.77
C LEU A 109 2.45 -5.75 11.80
N GLY A 110 1.55 -4.89 11.32
CA GLY A 110 1.74 -3.44 11.34
C GLY A 110 2.55 -2.86 10.16
N VAL A 111 3.01 -3.69 9.22
CA VAL A 111 3.80 -3.25 8.06
C VAL A 111 3.06 -2.20 7.23
N GLY A 112 1.79 -2.45 6.88
CA GLY A 112 0.98 -1.50 6.10
C GLY A 112 0.78 -0.17 6.83
N ARG A 113 0.56 -0.20 8.16
CA ARG A 113 0.48 1.02 8.98
C ARG A 113 1.78 1.82 8.90
N ALA A 114 2.92 1.17 9.09
CA ALA A 114 4.22 1.83 9.06
C ALA A 114 4.50 2.48 7.70
N LEU A 115 4.14 1.83 6.58
CA LEU A 115 4.27 2.39 5.23
C LEU A 115 3.37 3.62 5.02
N VAL A 116 2.10 3.58 5.47
CA VAL A 116 1.20 4.74 5.40
C VAL A 116 1.71 5.89 6.27
N GLU A 117 2.18 5.61 7.48
CA GLU A 117 2.73 6.63 8.37
C GLU A 117 4.00 7.26 7.78
N HIS A 118 4.84 6.46 7.14
CA HIS A 118 6.02 6.95 6.41
C HIS A 118 5.61 7.90 5.27
N ALA A 119 4.66 7.50 4.43
CA ALA A 119 4.15 8.35 3.35
C ALA A 119 3.57 9.67 3.88
N THR A 120 2.74 9.60 4.93
CA THR A 120 2.12 10.79 5.53
C THR A 120 3.16 11.71 6.19
N THR A 121 4.20 11.15 6.80
CA THR A 121 5.30 11.94 7.39
C THR A 121 6.09 12.69 6.33
N MET A 122 6.32 12.08 5.16
CA MET A 122 7.04 12.72 4.06
C MET A 122 6.26 13.84 3.39
N HIS A 123 4.95 13.69 3.23
CA HIS A 123 4.14 14.56 2.39
C HIS A 123 3.13 15.44 3.15
N GLY A 124 2.88 15.16 4.43
CA GLY A 124 1.85 15.85 5.24
C GLY A 124 0.43 15.44 4.90
N GLU A 125 0.10 15.36 3.63
CA GLU A 125 -1.16 14.86 3.09
C GLU A 125 -0.88 13.81 2.03
N VAL A 126 -1.68 12.74 2.00
CA VAL A 126 -1.58 11.68 1.00
C VAL A 126 -2.96 11.30 0.48
N THR A 127 -3.01 10.97 -0.80
CA THR A 127 -4.20 10.43 -1.47
C THR A 127 -3.92 9.04 -2.01
N LEU A 128 -4.97 8.30 -2.32
CA LEU A 128 -4.89 7.03 -3.05
C LEU A 128 -6.23 6.72 -3.70
N GLU A 129 -6.20 5.76 -4.61
CA GLU A 129 -7.43 5.16 -5.13
C GLU A 129 -7.53 3.69 -4.68
N VAL A 130 -8.74 3.20 -4.43
CA VAL A 130 -9.00 1.81 -4.05
C VAL A 130 -10.25 1.29 -4.76
N TYR A 131 -10.22 0.06 -5.27
CA TYR A 131 -11.40 -0.56 -5.85
C TYR A 131 -12.52 -0.73 -4.81
N THR A 132 -13.76 -0.40 -5.19
CA THR A 132 -14.93 -0.61 -4.33
C THR A 132 -15.09 -2.07 -3.90
N LEU A 133 -14.62 -3.00 -4.73
CA LEU A 133 -14.63 -4.45 -4.47
C LEU A 133 -13.55 -4.91 -3.48
N ASN A 134 -12.56 -4.08 -3.17
CA ASN A 134 -11.52 -4.41 -2.20
C ASN A 134 -11.92 -3.99 -0.78
N ASP A 135 -12.89 -4.69 -0.20
CA ASP A 135 -13.42 -4.39 1.14
C ASP A 135 -12.34 -4.42 2.23
N ARG A 136 -11.33 -5.26 2.05
CA ARG A 136 -10.24 -5.40 3.02
C ARG A 136 -9.38 -4.14 3.06
N ALA A 137 -8.96 -3.62 1.91
CA ALA A 137 -8.21 -2.38 1.81
C ALA A 137 -9.03 -1.20 2.31
N ARG A 138 -10.30 -1.10 1.94
CA ARG A 138 -11.20 -0.02 2.38
C ARG A 138 -11.30 0.03 3.91
N ARG A 139 -11.48 -1.11 4.57
CA ARG A 139 -11.50 -1.20 6.04
C ARG A 139 -10.16 -0.78 6.66
N PHE A 140 -9.04 -1.21 6.07
CA PHE A 140 -7.72 -0.80 6.56
C PHE A 140 -7.54 0.71 6.44
N TYR A 141 -7.85 1.32 5.30
CA TYR A 141 -7.71 2.76 5.14
C TYR A 141 -8.64 3.56 6.03
N ALA A 142 -9.87 3.10 6.26
CA ALA A 142 -10.77 3.70 7.25
C ALA A 142 -10.16 3.69 8.67
N LEU A 143 -9.50 2.59 9.09
CA LEU A 143 -8.79 2.50 10.37
C LEU A 143 -7.51 3.37 10.41
N MET A 144 -7.03 3.81 9.26
CA MET A 144 -5.89 4.71 9.12
C MET A 144 -6.31 6.17 8.94
N ASP A 145 -7.54 6.52 9.27
CA ASP A 145 -8.09 7.88 9.21
C ASP A 145 -8.13 8.46 7.78
N PHE A 146 -8.28 7.60 6.74
CA PHE A 146 -8.57 8.07 5.39
C PHE A 146 -10.07 8.35 5.23
N GLU A 147 -10.38 9.44 4.53
CA GLU A 147 -11.73 9.88 4.20
C GLU A 147 -11.97 9.77 2.69
N GLU A 148 -13.19 9.44 2.30
CA GLU A 148 -13.60 9.36 0.89
C GLU A 148 -13.78 10.77 0.33
N GLU A 149 -13.14 11.06 -0.82
CA GLU A 149 -13.29 12.33 -1.53
C GLU A 149 -14.13 12.21 -2.80
N GLY A 150 -14.13 11.04 -3.42
CA GLY A 150 -14.83 10.87 -4.68
C GLY A 150 -14.76 9.46 -5.21
N ARG A 151 -15.44 9.25 -6.33
CA ARG A 151 -15.47 7.98 -7.05
C ARG A 151 -15.34 8.20 -8.54
N ARG A 152 -14.74 7.25 -9.22
CA ARG A 152 -14.71 7.20 -10.66
C ARG A 152 -14.82 5.78 -11.18
N HIS A 153 -15.30 5.64 -12.40
CA HIS A 153 -15.23 4.39 -13.12
C HIS A 153 -13.89 4.27 -13.84
N ASP A 154 -13.20 3.16 -13.64
CA ASP A 154 -11.97 2.87 -14.35
C ASP A 154 -12.29 2.13 -15.66
N ALA A 155 -12.02 2.78 -16.79
CA ALA A 155 -12.34 2.24 -18.10
C ALA A 155 -11.47 1.04 -18.50
N GLU A 156 -10.26 0.92 -17.96
CA GLU A 156 -9.34 -0.17 -18.26
C GLU A 156 -9.79 -1.47 -17.61
N THR A 157 -10.15 -1.41 -16.33
CA THR A 157 -10.55 -2.59 -15.57
C THR A 157 -12.07 -2.79 -15.53
N ASN A 158 -12.84 -1.77 -15.95
CA ASN A 158 -14.30 -1.74 -15.89
C ASN A 158 -14.85 -1.87 -14.45
N HIS A 159 -14.12 -1.35 -13.48
CA HIS A 159 -14.51 -1.33 -12.06
C HIS A 159 -14.56 0.09 -11.50
N GLU A 160 -15.30 0.27 -10.40
CA GLU A 160 -15.35 1.55 -9.68
C GLU A 160 -14.20 1.67 -8.70
N LEU A 161 -13.57 2.86 -8.68
CA LEU A 161 -12.54 3.29 -7.75
C LEU A 161 -13.06 4.37 -6.82
N ILE A 162 -12.59 4.36 -5.59
CA ILE A 162 -12.82 5.37 -4.57
C ILE A 162 -11.51 6.12 -4.35
N THR A 163 -11.53 7.44 -4.46
CA THR A 163 -10.42 8.30 -4.04
C THR A 163 -10.51 8.52 -2.54
N LEU A 164 -9.45 8.22 -1.84
CA LEU A 164 -9.30 8.41 -0.41
C LEU A 164 -8.20 9.42 -0.12
N ARG A 165 -8.38 10.25 0.93
CA ARG A 165 -7.40 11.22 1.41
C ARG A 165 -7.16 11.04 2.90
N ARG A 166 -5.90 11.26 3.31
CA ARG A 166 -5.49 11.39 4.70
C ARG A 166 -4.58 12.59 4.87
N THR A 167 -4.89 13.46 5.83
CA THR A 167 -3.98 14.52 6.29
C THR A 167 -3.16 14.02 7.47
N GLY A 168 -1.89 14.41 7.53
CA GLY A 168 -1.02 14.15 8.68
C GLY A 168 -1.61 14.80 9.93
N ARG A 169 -1.48 14.14 11.07
CA ARG A 169 -1.84 14.77 12.36
C ARG A 169 -0.91 15.96 12.58
N ASP A 170 -1.51 17.13 12.75
CA ASP A 170 -0.78 18.35 13.05
C ASP A 170 -0.09 18.18 14.41
N SER A 171 1.25 18.05 14.39
CA SER A 171 2.06 17.91 15.62
C SER A 171 2.04 19.19 16.49
N SER A 172 1.38 20.24 16.03
CA SER A 172 1.29 21.52 16.75
C SER A 172 0.29 21.53 17.93
N LEU A 173 -0.52 20.48 18.11
CA LEU A 173 -1.51 20.39 19.19
C LEU A 173 -1.03 19.64 20.45
N ILE A 174 0.23 19.26 20.56
CA ILE A 174 0.79 18.56 21.73
C ILE A 174 1.56 19.52 22.67
N GLN A 175 1.40 20.83 22.52
CA GLN A 175 1.92 21.83 23.45
C GLN A 175 0.78 22.69 24.00
N ALA A 176 0.02 22.10 24.89
CA ALA A 176 -0.83 22.85 25.81
C ALA A 176 -0.98 22.07 27.12
#